data_3c60eb1056391434e21b8240fbbe0233
#
_entry.id   3c60eb1056391434e21b8240fbbe0233
#
_cell.length_a   1.000
_cell.length_b   1.000
_cell.length_c   1.000
_cell.angle_alpha   90.00
_cell.angle_beta   90.00
_cell.angle_gamma   90.00
#
_symmetry.space_group_name_H-M   'P 1'
#
loop_
_entity.id
_entity.type
_entity.pdbx_description
1 polymer ?
#
loop_
_entity_poly.entity_id
_entity_poly.type
_entity_poly.pdbx_seq_one_letter_code
_entity_poly.pdbx_strand_id
1 'polypeptide(L)'
;MPELPGVETTLQAIKKFKNQNLNDVKIYNRNLRWKVNKDLEKKSRNKTLKNLSRRAKYIIFELDNVFLILHLGMSGSLKITKKEDNYFLKHDHIEFIFDKEKIVYNDPRRFGSLHITNNLDTHRLINNLGPEPLSRNFSGSYLYEISRKSNTNIKTFIM
;
A
#
# COMPACT_ATOMS: atom_id res chain seq x y z
N MET A 1 -13.50 6.08 -5.16
CA MET A 1 -12.66 5.08 -4.45
C MET A 1 -11.60 4.58 -5.42
N PRO A 2 -10.32 4.59 -5.06
CA PRO A 2 -9.29 4.02 -5.93
C PRO A 2 -9.56 2.53 -6.15
N GLU A 3 -10.00 2.19 -7.35
CA GLU A 3 -10.11 0.81 -7.81
C GLU A 3 -8.75 0.32 -8.31
N LEU A 4 -8.65 -0.96 -8.66
CA LEU A 4 -7.38 -1.58 -9.08
C LEU A 4 -6.62 -0.77 -10.14
N PRO A 5 -7.25 -0.24 -11.21
CA PRO A 5 -6.53 0.59 -12.20
C PRO A 5 -5.95 1.87 -11.60
N GLY A 6 -6.68 2.53 -10.70
CA GLY A 6 -6.20 3.75 -10.02
C GLY A 6 -5.05 3.47 -9.07
N VAL A 7 -5.08 2.34 -8.36
CA VAL A 7 -3.97 1.90 -7.51
C VAL A 7 -2.74 1.58 -8.35
N GLU A 8 -2.92 0.90 -9.50
CA GLU A 8 -1.83 0.60 -10.42
C GLU A 8 -1.22 1.87 -11.01
N THR A 9 -2.03 2.84 -11.44
CA THR A 9 -1.54 4.14 -11.93
C THR A 9 -0.74 4.87 -10.86
N THR A 10 -1.22 4.87 -9.62
CA THR A 10 -0.51 5.46 -8.47
C THR A 10 0.84 4.75 -8.24
N LEU A 11 0.86 3.42 -8.29
CA LEU A 11 2.09 2.64 -8.18
C LEU A 11 3.10 3.01 -9.28
N GLN A 12 2.65 3.10 -10.54
CA GLN A 12 3.53 3.47 -11.65
C GLN A 12 4.16 4.85 -11.45
N ALA A 13 3.39 5.82 -10.94
CA ALA A 13 3.90 7.17 -10.69
C ALA A 13 5.03 7.20 -9.65
N ILE A 14 5.01 6.31 -8.65
CA ILE A 14 6.03 6.27 -7.60
C ILE A 14 7.16 5.28 -7.87
N LYS A 15 7.12 4.49 -8.96
CA LYS A 15 8.17 3.51 -9.30
C LYS A 15 9.56 4.11 -9.46
N LYS A 16 9.66 5.40 -9.78
CA LYS A 16 10.94 6.10 -9.88
C LYS A 16 11.75 6.12 -8.58
N PHE A 17 11.11 5.86 -7.43
CA PHE A 17 11.79 5.79 -6.14
C PHE A 17 12.45 4.43 -5.86
N LYS A 18 12.23 3.44 -6.73
CA LYS A 18 12.92 2.15 -6.62
C LYS A 18 14.44 2.34 -6.65
N ASN A 19 15.14 1.62 -5.78
CA ASN A 19 16.57 1.67 -5.53
C ASN A 19 17.06 2.97 -4.87
N GLN A 20 16.17 3.84 -4.42
CA GLN A 20 16.52 5.00 -3.62
C GLN A 20 16.47 4.67 -2.12
N ASN A 21 17.21 5.43 -1.32
CA ASN A 21 17.16 5.33 0.13
C ASN A 21 15.94 6.07 0.68
N LEU A 22 15.11 5.38 1.43
CA LEU A 22 14.05 5.97 2.25
C LEU A 22 14.71 6.54 3.51
N ASN A 23 15.03 7.82 3.49
CA ASN A 23 15.78 8.48 4.55
C ASN A 23 14.96 8.57 5.84
N ASP A 24 13.68 8.87 5.71
CA ASP A 24 12.78 8.99 6.86
C ASP A 24 11.33 8.76 6.46
N VAL A 25 10.49 8.44 7.45
CA VAL A 25 9.05 8.45 7.34
C VAL A 25 8.52 9.36 8.46
N LYS A 26 7.74 10.37 8.11
CA LYS A 26 7.06 11.24 9.10
C LYS A 26 5.58 10.93 9.14
N ILE A 27 5.05 10.66 10.31
CA ILE A 27 3.64 10.37 10.53
C ILE A 27 3.04 11.48 11.37
N TYR A 28 2.22 12.31 10.73
CA TYR A 28 1.52 13.43 11.37
C TYR A 28 0.20 13.00 12.01
N ASN A 29 -0.46 11.99 11.43
CA ASN A 29 -1.68 11.42 11.99
C ASN A 29 -1.65 9.89 11.91
N ARG A 30 -1.61 9.25 13.08
CA ARG A 30 -1.61 7.79 13.18
C ARG A 30 -3.01 7.17 13.15
N ASN A 31 -4.05 7.98 13.30
CA ASN A 31 -5.44 7.51 13.39
C ASN A 31 -6.05 7.40 11.99
N LEU A 32 -5.55 6.47 11.19
CA LEU A 32 -6.15 6.02 9.94
C LEU A 32 -7.21 4.95 10.24
N ARG A 33 -7.63 4.16 9.23
CA ARG A 33 -8.58 3.05 9.42
C ARG A 33 -8.15 2.11 10.57
N TRP A 34 -6.86 1.85 10.67
CA TRP A 34 -6.20 1.23 11.83
C TRP A 34 -5.05 2.11 12.26
N LYS A 35 -4.81 2.13 13.55
CA LYS A 35 -3.72 2.93 14.12
C LYS A 35 -2.38 2.48 13.54
N VAL A 36 -1.61 3.42 13.01
CA VAL A 36 -0.27 3.13 12.46
C VAL A 36 0.66 2.70 13.59
N ASN A 37 1.43 1.64 13.33
CA ASN A 37 2.37 1.08 14.30
C ASN A 37 3.36 2.16 14.80
N LYS A 38 3.54 2.22 16.12
CA LYS A 38 4.40 3.23 16.79
C LYS A 38 5.87 3.17 16.38
N ASP A 39 6.35 2.00 15.98
CA ASP A 39 7.75 1.78 15.61
C ASP A 39 8.00 1.85 14.10
N LEU A 40 6.98 2.22 13.31
CA LEU A 40 7.07 2.19 11.84
C LEU A 40 8.22 3.06 11.33
N GLU A 41 8.34 4.30 11.80
CA GLU A 41 9.40 5.22 11.38
C GLU A 41 10.78 4.66 11.70
N LYS A 42 10.95 4.18 12.94
CA LYS A 42 12.23 3.60 13.39
C LYS A 42 12.64 2.39 12.55
N LYS A 43 11.68 1.54 12.18
CA LYS A 43 11.93 0.30 11.42
C LYS A 43 12.12 0.52 9.93
N SER A 44 11.62 1.63 9.37
CA SER A 44 11.64 1.90 7.92
C SER A 44 12.69 2.91 7.48
N ARG A 45 13.12 3.84 8.35
CA ARG A 45 14.08 4.88 7.98
C ARG A 45 15.46 4.33 7.65
N ASN A 46 16.17 5.03 6.77
CA ASN A 46 17.52 4.70 6.30
C ASN A 46 17.61 3.29 5.68
N LYS A 47 16.55 2.90 4.95
CA LYS A 47 16.50 1.63 4.22
C LYS A 47 16.33 1.86 2.73
N THR A 48 16.97 1.02 1.94
CA THR A 48 16.80 1.06 0.49
C THR A 48 15.42 0.52 0.10
N LEU A 49 14.69 1.28 -0.73
CA LEU A 49 13.46 0.83 -1.36
C LEU A 49 13.80 -0.10 -2.52
N LYS A 50 13.86 -1.41 -2.27
CA LYS A 50 14.28 -2.43 -3.24
C LYS A 50 13.26 -2.63 -4.34
N ASN A 51 11.97 -2.57 -3.99
CA ASN A 51 10.91 -2.80 -4.95
C ASN A 51 9.62 -2.09 -4.54
N LEU A 52 8.78 -1.85 -5.53
CA LEU A 52 7.42 -1.37 -5.39
C LEU A 52 6.51 -2.30 -6.19
N SER A 53 5.52 -2.87 -5.53
CA SER A 53 4.59 -3.81 -6.15
C SER A 53 3.15 -3.56 -5.68
N ARG A 54 2.21 -4.21 -6.32
CA ARG A 54 0.80 -4.20 -5.95
C ARG A 54 0.33 -5.64 -5.67
N ARG A 55 -0.49 -5.77 -4.64
CA ARG A 55 -1.26 -6.97 -4.37
C ARG A 55 -2.69 -6.57 -4.09
N ALA A 56 -3.63 -6.97 -4.94
CA ALA A 56 -4.99 -6.43 -4.96
C ALA A 56 -4.97 -4.88 -4.98
N LYS A 57 -5.55 -4.21 -3.99
CA LYS A 57 -5.55 -2.74 -3.85
C LYS A 57 -4.50 -2.22 -2.85
N TYR A 58 -3.53 -3.04 -2.48
CA TYR A 58 -2.42 -2.67 -1.60
C TYR A 58 -1.18 -2.33 -2.40
N ILE A 59 -0.56 -1.19 -2.11
CA ILE A 59 0.77 -0.83 -2.60
C ILE A 59 1.78 -1.32 -1.56
N ILE A 60 2.78 -2.06 -2.03
CA ILE A 60 3.78 -2.69 -1.18
C ILE A 60 5.13 -2.05 -1.48
N PHE A 61 5.73 -1.47 -0.44
CA PHE A 61 7.10 -0.97 -0.44
C PHE A 61 7.98 -2.05 0.18
N GLU A 62 8.82 -2.66 -0.62
CA GLU A 62 9.81 -3.63 -0.16
C GLU A 62 11.10 -2.90 0.21
N LEU A 63 11.38 -2.79 1.49
CA LEU A 63 12.60 -2.21 2.04
C LEU A 63 13.57 -3.33 2.47
N ASP A 64 14.78 -2.95 2.91
CA ASP A 64 15.67 -3.91 3.54
C ASP A 64 15.00 -4.54 4.77
N ASN A 65 14.73 -5.85 4.71
CA ASN A 65 14.19 -6.68 5.79
C ASN A 65 12.80 -6.29 6.33
N VAL A 66 12.10 -5.37 5.69
CA VAL A 66 10.72 -5.00 6.08
C VAL A 66 9.89 -4.62 4.86
N PHE A 67 8.59 -4.76 4.97
CA PHE A 67 7.62 -4.33 3.98
C PHE A 67 6.67 -3.30 4.59
N LEU A 68 6.36 -2.24 3.84
CA LEU A 68 5.26 -1.36 4.15
C LEU A 68 4.09 -1.71 3.24
N ILE A 69 2.89 -1.81 3.81
CA ILE A 69 1.66 -2.14 3.10
C ILE A 69 0.74 -0.94 3.21
N LEU A 70 0.53 -0.23 2.09
CA LEU A 70 -0.31 0.96 2.02
C LEU A 70 -1.61 0.65 1.28
N HIS A 71 -2.74 1.01 1.88
CA HIS A 71 -4.05 0.99 1.26
C HIS A 71 -4.59 2.42 1.16
N LEU A 72 -5.00 2.85 -0.03
CA LEU A 72 -5.46 4.23 -0.25
C LEU A 72 -6.85 4.51 0.34
N GLY A 73 -7.59 3.47 0.72
CA GLY A 73 -8.95 3.62 1.24
C GLY A 73 -9.92 4.12 0.16
N MET A 74 -10.72 5.11 0.49
CA MET A 74 -11.73 5.69 -0.43
C MET A 74 -11.30 7.03 -1.01
N SER A 75 -10.47 7.79 -0.31
CA SER A 75 -10.08 9.16 -0.68
C SER A 75 -8.57 9.39 -0.63
N GLY A 76 -7.82 8.33 -0.33
CA GLY A 76 -6.36 8.42 -0.24
C GLY A 76 -5.71 8.64 -1.60
N SER A 77 -4.69 9.46 -1.60
CA SER A 77 -3.85 9.76 -2.77
C SER A 77 -2.39 9.93 -2.37
N LEU A 78 -1.51 9.72 -3.33
CA LEU A 78 -0.09 10.01 -3.17
C LEU A 78 0.30 11.18 -4.06
N LYS A 79 1.02 12.13 -3.50
CA LYS A 79 1.64 13.26 -4.20
C LYS A 79 3.14 13.15 -4.12
N ILE A 80 3.82 13.56 -5.17
CA ILE A 80 5.27 13.71 -5.19
C ILE A 80 5.59 15.19 -5.14
N THR A 81 6.42 15.60 -4.18
CA THR A 81 6.88 16.99 -4.01
C THR A 81 8.38 17.01 -3.76
N LYS A 82 9.00 18.18 -3.90
CA LYS A 82 10.40 18.35 -3.51
C LYS A 82 10.54 18.14 -2.00
N LYS A 83 11.68 17.66 -1.55
CA LYS A 83 11.96 17.42 -0.14
C LYS A 83 11.85 18.72 0.69
N GLU A 84 12.31 19.83 0.11
CA GLU A 84 12.33 21.16 0.75
C GLU A 84 10.95 21.81 0.82
N ASP A 85 9.96 21.32 0.06
CA ASP A 85 8.61 21.90 0.07
C ASP A 85 7.97 21.71 1.44
N ASN A 86 7.78 22.81 2.15
CA ASN A 86 7.17 22.83 3.49
C ASN A 86 5.64 23.06 3.43
N TYR A 87 5.06 22.96 2.24
CA TYR A 87 3.62 23.10 2.08
C TYR A 87 2.91 21.85 2.58
N PHE A 88 2.14 21.99 3.64
CA PHE A 88 1.39 20.93 4.32
C PHE A 88 -0.11 21.19 4.19
N LEU A 89 -0.84 20.23 3.68
CA LEU A 89 -2.29 20.28 3.57
C LEU A 89 -2.95 19.64 4.78
N LYS A 90 -4.15 20.10 5.13
CA LYS A 90 -4.95 19.62 6.27
C LYS A 90 -5.04 18.10 6.42
N HIS A 91 -4.98 17.36 5.30
CA HIS A 91 -5.17 15.91 5.28
C HIS A 91 -3.93 15.14 4.84
N ASP A 92 -2.76 15.79 4.85
CA ASP A 92 -1.48 15.13 4.66
C ASP A 92 -1.13 14.40 5.97
N HIS A 93 -1.08 13.08 5.93
CA HIS A 93 -0.92 12.27 7.14
C HIS A 93 0.45 11.63 7.27
N ILE A 94 1.09 11.32 6.14
CA ILE A 94 2.37 10.61 6.12
C ILE A 94 3.24 11.17 5.00
N GLU A 95 4.53 11.36 5.28
CA GLU A 95 5.56 11.64 4.29
C GLU A 95 6.59 10.51 4.26
N PHE A 96 6.89 10.01 3.07
CA PHE A 96 8.02 9.13 2.80
C PHE A 96 9.11 9.97 2.14
N ILE A 97 10.23 10.18 2.83
CA ILE A 97 11.24 11.17 2.49
C ILE A 97 12.45 10.46 1.86
N PHE A 98 12.78 10.84 0.64
CA PHE A 98 13.95 10.42 -0.12
C PHE A 98 14.95 11.58 -0.22
N ASP A 99 16.03 11.41 -1.00
CA ASP A 99 17.10 12.41 -1.06
C ASP A 99 16.64 13.77 -1.58
N LYS A 100 15.92 13.80 -2.70
CA LYS A 100 15.51 15.01 -3.40
C LYS A 100 14.01 15.28 -3.35
N GLU A 101 13.22 14.24 -3.18
CA GLU A 101 11.76 14.29 -3.25
C GLU A 101 11.15 13.53 -2.07
N LYS A 102 9.88 13.77 -1.86
CA LYS A 102 9.07 13.00 -0.91
C LYS A 102 7.74 12.59 -1.53
N ILE A 103 7.21 11.47 -1.06
CA ILE A 103 5.86 11.01 -1.35
C ILE A 103 4.99 11.40 -0.15
N VAL A 104 3.93 12.17 -0.40
CA VAL A 104 2.99 12.60 0.64
C VAL A 104 1.69 11.84 0.49
N TYR A 105 1.28 11.15 1.55
CA TYR A 105 -0.02 10.48 1.63
C TYR A 105 -1.06 11.43 2.20
N ASN A 106 -2.05 11.77 1.38
CA ASN A 106 -3.21 12.59 1.74
C ASN A 106 -4.47 11.72 1.76
N ASP A 107 -5.28 11.80 2.82
CA ASP A 107 -6.54 11.04 2.94
C ASP A 107 -7.57 11.77 3.81
N PRO A 108 -8.45 12.57 3.23
CA PRO A 108 -9.46 13.34 3.98
C PRO A 108 -10.36 12.48 4.86
N ARG A 109 -10.70 11.27 4.43
CA ARG A 109 -11.62 10.37 5.15
C ARG A 109 -10.92 9.43 6.11
N ARG A 110 -9.59 9.27 6.02
CA ARG A 110 -8.77 8.37 6.86
C ARG A 110 -9.20 6.89 6.81
N PHE A 111 -9.72 6.46 5.67
CA PHE A 111 -10.12 5.07 5.43
C PHE A 111 -9.00 4.23 4.83
N GLY A 112 -7.89 4.85 4.52
CA GLY A 112 -6.68 4.14 4.16
C GLY A 112 -5.94 3.59 5.36
N SER A 113 -4.85 2.89 5.11
CA SER A 113 -4.05 2.29 6.18
C SER A 113 -2.60 2.12 5.76
N LEU A 114 -1.71 2.15 6.75
CA LEU A 114 -0.29 1.84 6.56
C LEU A 114 0.15 0.85 7.63
N HIS A 115 0.72 -0.26 7.19
CA HIS A 115 1.22 -1.34 8.03
C HIS A 115 2.69 -1.61 7.75
N ILE A 116 3.38 -2.22 8.72
CA ILE A 116 4.74 -2.69 8.58
C ILE A 116 4.83 -4.16 8.99
N THR A 117 5.56 -4.96 8.24
CA THR A 117 5.79 -6.37 8.53
C THR A 117 7.17 -6.81 8.05
N ASN A 118 7.73 -7.82 8.68
CA ASN A 118 8.97 -8.47 8.22
C ASN A 118 8.66 -9.63 7.25
N ASN A 119 7.42 -10.12 7.24
CA ASN A 119 7.00 -11.19 6.34
C ASN A 119 5.65 -10.82 5.70
N LEU A 120 5.68 -10.61 4.38
CA LEU A 120 4.51 -10.21 3.62
C LEU A 120 3.47 -11.33 3.53
N ASP A 121 3.92 -12.57 3.31
CA ASP A 121 3.03 -13.71 3.05
C ASP A 121 2.20 -14.10 4.27
N THR A 122 2.69 -13.86 5.47
CA THR A 122 1.97 -14.16 6.71
C THR A 122 1.12 -12.99 7.21
N HIS A 123 1.24 -11.81 6.57
CA HIS A 123 0.46 -10.65 7.02
C HIS A 123 -1.01 -10.82 6.68
N ARG A 124 -1.91 -10.64 7.68
CA ARG A 124 -3.36 -10.88 7.59
C ARG A 124 -4.07 -10.21 6.41
N LEU A 125 -3.57 -9.06 5.94
CA LEU A 125 -4.16 -8.33 4.81
C LEU A 125 -3.75 -8.92 3.45
N ILE A 126 -2.76 -9.78 3.42
CA ILE A 126 -2.20 -10.35 2.19
C ILE A 126 -2.50 -11.84 2.08
N ASN A 127 -2.29 -12.61 3.16
CA ASN A 127 -2.44 -14.07 3.13
C ASN A 127 -3.87 -14.55 2.85
N ASN A 128 -4.87 -13.74 3.14
CA ASN A 128 -6.28 -14.07 2.89
C ASN A 128 -6.78 -13.64 1.49
N LEU A 129 -5.92 -13.04 0.66
CA LEU A 129 -6.29 -12.64 -0.69
C LEU A 129 -6.28 -13.83 -1.63
N GLY A 130 -7.32 -13.97 -2.44
CA GLY A 130 -7.36 -14.91 -3.57
C GLY A 130 -6.26 -14.60 -4.60
N PRO A 131 -6.04 -15.43 -5.62
CA PRO A 131 -5.05 -15.17 -6.66
C PRO A 131 -5.38 -13.89 -7.43
N GLU A 132 -4.35 -13.22 -7.95
CA GLU A 132 -4.54 -12.05 -8.82
C GLU A 132 -5.30 -12.48 -10.09
N PRO A 133 -6.33 -11.73 -10.53
CA PRO A 133 -7.20 -12.13 -11.65
C PRO A 133 -6.48 -12.33 -12.97
N LEU A 134 -5.34 -11.67 -13.18
CA LEU A 134 -4.54 -11.81 -14.40
C LEU A 134 -3.36 -12.79 -14.24
N SER A 135 -3.26 -13.47 -13.10
CA SER A 135 -2.22 -14.49 -12.89
C SER A 135 -2.65 -15.84 -13.45
N ARG A 136 -1.66 -16.69 -13.75
CA ARG A 136 -1.92 -18.08 -14.16
C ARG A 136 -2.63 -18.92 -13.09
N ASN A 137 -2.56 -18.51 -11.82
CA ASN A 137 -3.22 -19.18 -10.71
C ASN A 137 -4.73 -18.91 -10.65
N PHE A 138 -5.23 -17.90 -11.36
CA PHE A 138 -6.66 -17.63 -11.51
C PHE A 138 -7.15 -18.28 -12.79
N SER A 139 -7.64 -19.50 -12.68
CA SER A 139 -8.14 -20.30 -13.81
C SER A 139 -9.64 -20.61 -13.66
N GLY A 140 -10.27 -21.01 -14.76
CA GLY A 140 -11.67 -21.49 -14.72
C GLY A 140 -11.84 -22.70 -13.79
N SER A 141 -10.87 -23.61 -13.75
CA SER A 141 -10.88 -24.75 -12.82
C SER A 141 -10.82 -24.31 -11.37
N TYR A 142 -9.91 -23.37 -11.04
CA TYR A 142 -9.83 -22.78 -9.70
C TYR A 142 -11.16 -22.15 -9.30
N LEU A 143 -11.75 -21.31 -10.16
CA LEU A 143 -13.02 -20.64 -9.88
C LEU A 143 -14.16 -21.64 -9.70
N TYR A 144 -14.21 -22.67 -10.54
CA TYR A 144 -15.19 -23.76 -10.43
C TYR A 144 -15.09 -24.47 -9.08
N GLU A 145 -13.90 -24.92 -8.69
CA GLU A 145 -13.67 -25.65 -7.44
C GLU A 145 -14.09 -24.86 -6.20
N ILE A 146 -13.69 -23.59 -6.12
CA ILE A 146 -14.03 -22.74 -4.95
C ILE A 146 -15.51 -22.36 -4.94
N SER A 147 -16.14 -22.15 -6.12
CA SER A 147 -17.56 -21.81 -6.21
C SER A 147 -18.49 -22.92 -5.70
N ARG A 148 -18.09 -24.18 -5.87
CA ARG A 148 -18.86 -25.34 -5.39
C ARG A 148 -19.01 -25.39 -3.86
N LYS A 149 -18.15 -24.69 -3.15
CA LYS A 149 -18.13 -24.61 -1.67
C LYS A 149 -18.89 -23.39 -1.12
N SER A 150 -19.48 -22.58 -1.99
CA SER A 150 -20.12 -21.30 -1.61
C SER A 150 -21.58 -21.26 -2.05
N ASN A 151 -22.44 -20.79 -1.17
CA ASN A 151 -23.87 -20.52 -1.43
C ASN A 151 -24.14 -19.01 -1.58
N THR A 152 -23.10 -18.17 -1.66
CA THR A 152 -23.25 -16.73 -1.82
C THR A 152 -23.53 -16.37 -3.28
N ASN A 153 -24.13 -15.19 -3.52
CA ASN A 153 -24.30 -14.72 -4.90
C ASN A 153 -22.94 -14.45 -5.55
N ILE A 154 -22.88 -14.56 -6.88
CA ILE A 154 -21.64 -14.50 -7.64
C ILE A 154 -20.84 -13.21 -7.41
N LYS A 155 -21.50 -12.08 -7.25
CA LYS A 155 -20.84 -10.80 -6.97
C LYS A 155 -20.09 -10.83 -5.64
N THR A 156 -20.75 -11.29 -4.57
CA THR A 156 -20.13 -11.40 -3.23
C THR A 156 -19.03 -12.44 -3.22
N PHE A 157 -19.19 -13.51 -3.99
CA PHE A 157 -18.22 -14.59 -4.08
C PHE A 157 -16.92 -14.17 -4.77
N ILE A 158 -17.00 -13.33 -5.81
CA ILE A 158 -15.81 -12.88 -6.57
C ILE A 158 -15.11 -11.70 -5.86
N MET A 159 -15.81 -10.91 -5.08
CA MET A 159 -15.27 -9.74 -4.36
C MET A 159 -14.53 -10.12 -3.08
#